data_daca0f230f5abe6c22b6588a0bd17d4a
#
_entry.id   daca0f230f5abe6c22b6588a0bd17d4a
#
_cell.length_a   1.000
_cell.length_b   1.000
_cell.length_c   1.000
_cell.angle_alpha   90.00
_cell.angle_beta   90.00
_cell.angle_gamma   90.00
#
_symmetry.space_group_name_H-M   'P 1'
#
loop_
_entity.id
_entity.type
_entity.pdbx_description
1 polymer ?
#
loop_
_entity_poly.entity_id
_entity_poly.type
_entity_poly.pdbx_seq_one_letter_code
_entity_poly.pdbx_strand_id
1 'polypeptide(L)'
;MCIRDRLESEAISPEQMKELEQKIPEDLRQKEKELRQKAYAYIGRVSVEVGDVVTFPALQVHSLQHGIRVIEFQTPHYERLIVMFAQKVLTQNHWDTDRAMDLLNTEPYRLPKPQLLTEEDGYLEERIVDFPDFSSERIRLDENISRKFQCEGRYHLIICVKGKLRLESQFGRSLELLPEEAVFLAASTSFYRVTNSGADSMIFLRAVPVNAH
;
A
#
# COMPACT_ATOMS: atom_id res chain seq x y z
N MET A 1 -6.34 -9.22 21.21
CA MET A 1 -5.77 -7.95 21.77
C MET A 1 -5.05 -7.28 20.60
N CYS A 2 -5.54 -6.16 20.13
CA CYS A 2 -5.01 -5.45 18.97
C CYS A 2 -3.66 -4.83 19.33
N ILE A 3 -2.71 -4.81 18.39
CA ILE A 3 -1.40 -4.14 18.56
C ILE A 3 -1.60 -2.66 18.96
N ARG A 4 -2.66 -2.04 18.52
CA ARG A 4 -3.05 -0.68 18.88
C ARG A 4 -3.30 -0.50 20.40
N ASP A 5 -3.97 -1.48 21.03
CA ASP A 5 -4.28 -1.41 22.47
C ASP A 5 -3.04 -1.52 23.36
N ARG A 6 -1.99 -2.15 22.84
CA ARG A 6 -0.70 -2.28 23.53
C ARG A 6 0.16 -1.01 23.41
N LEU A 7 0.05 -0.30 22.30
CA LEU A 7 0.77 0.96 22.06
C LEU A 7 0.19 2.13 22.87
N GLU A 8 -1.12 2.12 23.13
CA GLU A 8 -1.78 3.15 23.94
C GLU A 8 -1.44 3.05 25.43
N SER A 9 -1.05 1.87 25.93
CA SER A 9 -0.70 1.67 27.35
C SER A 9 0.75 2.02 27.70
N GLU A 10 1.64 2.15 26.72
CA GLU A 10 3.07 2.45 26.89
C GLU A 10 3.51 3.76 26.21
N ALA A 11 2.57 4.54 25.68
CA ALA A 11 2.90 5.76 24.97
C ALA A 11 3.44 6.83 25.93
N ILE A 12 4.70 7.23 25.72
CA ILE A 12 5.31 8.37 26.38
C ILE A 12 4.53 9.64 25.96
N SER A 13 4.09 10.46 26.94
CA SER A 13 3.37 11.69 26.63
C SER A 13 4.27 12.68 25.86
N PRO A 14 3.67 13.62 25.09
CA PRO A 14 4.44 14.66 24.40
C PRO A 14 5.31 15.49 25.35
N GLU A 15 4.88 15.68 26.60
CA GLU A 15 5.63 16.38 27.66
C GLU A 15 6.83 15.55 28.11
N GLN A 16 6.64 14.26 28.34
CA GLN A 16 7.72 13.34 28.67
C GLN A 16 8.75 13.22 27.53
N MET A 17 8.30 13.24 26.29
CA MET A 17 9.19 13.27 25.12
C MET A 17 10.05 14.53 25.10
N LYS A 18 9.47 15.72 25.33
CA LYS A 18 10.21 16.97 25.41
C LYS A 18 11.24 16.96 26.55
N GLU A 19 10.88 16.42 27.70
CA GLU A 19 11.77 16.30 28.85
C GLU A 19 12.95 15.37 28.56
N LEU A 20 12.71 14.26 27.88
CA LEU A 20 13.76 13.33 27.44
C LEU A 20 14.67 13.99 26.39
N GLU A 21 14.09 14.69 25.41
CA GLU A 21 14.84 15.44 24.41
C GLU A 21 15.77 16.50 25.02
N GLN A 22 15.35 17.16 26.09
CA GLN A 22 16.19 18.16 26.80
C GLN A 22 17.37 17.52 27.54
N LYS A 23 17.26 16.25 27.93
CA LYS A 23 18.32 15.52 28.65
C LYS A 23 19.42 14.99 27.70
N ILE A 24 19.22 15.02 26.40
CA ILE A 24 20.22 14.57 25.41
C ILE A 24 21.37 15.60 25.36
N PRO A 25 22.63 15.21 25.60
CA PRO A 25 23.78 16.09 25.46
C PRO A 25 23.89 16.69 24.06
N GLU A 26 24.35 17.95 23.98
CA GLU A 26 24.39 18.69 22.71
C GLU A 26 25.37 18.07 21.69
N ASP A 27 26.48 17.52 22.15
CA ASP A 27 27.44 16.80 21.31
C ASP A 27 26.82 15.56 20.63
N LEU A 28 25.94 14.83 21.35
CA LEU A 28 25.21 13.68 20.80
C LEU A 28 24.16 14.14 19.78
N ARG A 29 23.48 15.24 20.01
CA ARG A 29 22.54 15.82 19.03
C ARG A 29 23.25 16.24 17.74
N GLN A 30 24.39 16.90 17.87
CA GLN A 30 25.17 17.33 16.72
C GLN A 30 25.68 16.12 15.95
N LYS A 31 26.21 15.11 16.63
CA LYS A 31 26.69 13.87 16.00
C LYS A 31 25.56 13.12 15.29
N GLU A 32 24.39 13.02 15.92
CA GLU A 32 23.21 12.41 15.30
C GLU A 32 22.81 13.14 14.01
N LYS A 33 22.77 14.47 14.05
CA LYS A 33 22.44 15.31 12.88
C LYS A 33 23.42 15.09 11.72
N GLU A 34 24.70 15.01 12.02
CA GLU A 34 25.75 14.76 11.00
C GLU A 34 25.61 13.36 10.39
N LEU A 35 25.38 12.33 11.22
CA LEU A 35 25.18 10.96 10.76
C LEU A 35 23.90 10.84 9.93
N ARG A 36 22.83 11.49 10.35
CA ARG A 36 21.56 11.55 9.62
C ARG A 36 21.73 12.21 8.25
N GLN A 37 22.46 13.31 8.17
CA GLN A 37 22.75 13.97 6.89
C GLN A 37 23.56 13.06 5.96
N LYS A 38 24.54 12.32 6.48
CA LYS A 38 25.29 11.34 5.70
C LYS A 38 24.38 10.20 5.21
N ALA A 39 23.51 9.66 6.07
CA ALA A 39 22.56 8.61 5.68
C ALA A 39 21.62 9.12 4.56
N TYR A 40 21.11 10.34 4.67
CA TYR A 40 20.25 10.92 3.63
C TYR A 40 20.92 11.10 2.28
N ALA A 41 22.26 11.23 2.22
CA ALA A 41 22.98 11.32 0.97
C ALA A 41 22.93 10.01 0.15
N TYR A 42 22.63 8.88 0.79
CA TYR A 42 22.46 7.58 0.13
C TYR A 42 21.00 7.24 -0.22
N ILE A 43 20.06 8.08 0.16
CA ILE A 43 18.62 7.84 -0.05
C ILE A 43 18.16 8.61 -1.29
N GLY A 44 17.69 7.86 -2.30
CA GLY A 44 17.00 8.43 -3.44
C GLY A 44 15.60 8.95 -3.04
N ARG A 45 15.12 9.96 -3.76
CA ARG A 45 13.75 10.47 -3.64
C ARG A 45 13.04 10.29 -4.96
N VAL A 46 11.82 9.76 -4.89
CA VAL A 46 10.93 9.60 -6.04
C VAL A 46 9.76 10.55 -5.84
N SER A 47 9.59 11.49 -6.77
CA SER A 47 8.37 12.30 -6.83
C SER A 47 7.24 11.44 -7.33
N VAL A 48 6.06 11.54 -6.71
CA VAL A 48 4.88 10.79 -7.09
C VAL A 48 3.70 11.71 -7.34
N GLU A 49 2.89 11.35 -8.30
CA GLU A 49 1.66 12.04 -8.67
C GLU A 49 0.45 11.11 -8.47
N VAL A 50 -0.75 11.68 -8.53
CA VAL A 50 -1.99 10.89 -8.46
C VAL A 50 -2.07 9.92 -9.63
N GLY A 51 -2.18 8.65 -9.33
CA GLY A 51 -2.22 7.56 -10.32
C GLY A 51 -0.90 6.80 -10.49
N ASP A 52 0.18 7.29 -9.90
CA ASP A 52 1.44 6.55 -9.89
C ASP A 52 1.34 5.26 -9.09
N VAL A 53 2.09 4.28 -9.53
CA VAL A 53 2.23 2.99 -8.87
C VAL A 53 3.67 2.84 -8.40
N VAL A 54 3.82 2.48 -7.14
CA VAL A 54 5.13 2.22 -6.53
C VAL A 54 5.11 0.81 -5.97
N THR A 55 6.08 0.00 -6.32
CA THR A 55 6.21 -1.37 -5.80
C THR A 55 7.43 -1.48 -4.88
N PHE A 56 7.27 -2.17 -3.78
CA PHE A 56 8.35 -2.44 -2.85
C PHE A 56 8.58 -3.96 -2.74
N PRO A 57 9.49 -4.51 -3.53
CA PRO A 57 9.95 -5.88 -3.34
C PRO A 57 10.44 -6.08 -1.91
N ALA A 58 10.41 -7.32 -1.43
CA ALA A 58 10.96 -7.64 -0.12
C ALA A 58 12.40 -7.11 0.02
N LEU A 59 12.74 -6.62 1.22
CA LEU A 59 14.06 -6.07 1.55
C LEU A 59 14.42 -4.73 0.86
N GLN A 60 13.51 -4.14 0.10
CA GLN A 60 13.69 -2.80 -0.45
C GLN A 60 13.42 -1.75 0.63
N VAL A 61 14.44 -0.95 0.97
CA VAL A 61 14.27 0.15 1.93
C VAL A 61 13.39 1.24 1.34
N HIS A 62 12.35 1.59 2.06
CA HIS A 62 11.42 2.63 1.62
C HIS A 62 10.79 3.37 2.80
N SER A 63 10.34 4.58 2.55
CA SER A 63 9.51 5.34 3.48
C SER A 63 8.61 6.29 2.72
N LEU A 64 7.38 6.45 3.20
CA LEU A 64 6.46 7.47 2.71
C LEU A 64 6.74 8.78 3.44
N GLN A 65 6.86 9.86 2.67
CA GLN A 65 7.03 11.19 3.24
C GLN A 65 5.69 11.79 3.65
N HIS A 66 5.75 12.78 4.52
CA HIS A 66 4.57 13.50 4.97
C HIS A 66 3.79 14.13 3.80
N GLY A 67 2.46 14.04 3.85
CA GLY A 67 1.57 14.59 2.82
C GLY A 67 1.26 13.65 1.66
N ILE A 68 1.79 12.42 1.64
CA ILE A 68 1.46 11.39 0.65
C ILE A 68 0.32 10.53 1.16
N ARG A 69 -0.67 10.30 0.31
CA ARG A 69 -1.78 9.38 0.54
C ARG A 69 -1.74 8.26 -0.47
N VAL A 70 -1.82 7.03 -0.02
CA VAL A 70 -1.69 5.83 -0.86
C VAL A 70 -2.77 4.80 -0.53
N ILE A 71 -3.02 3.91 -1.50
CA ILE A 71 -3.68 2.64 -1.30
C ILE A 71 -2.57 1.60 -1.33
N GLU A 72 -2.45 0.81 -0.27
CA GLU A 72 -1.40 -0.19 -0.12
C GLU A 72 -2.01 -1.60 -0.14
N PHE A 73 -1.54 -2.44 -1.06
CA PHE A 73 -1.76 -3.88 -1.04
C PHE A 73 -0.46 -4.55 -0.60
N GLN A 74 -0.56 -5.42 0.38
CA GLN A 74 0.58 -6.19 0.90
C GLN A 74 0.19 -7.63 1.17
N THR A 75 1.18 -8.52 1.25
CA THR A 75 0.97 -9.89 1.70
C THR A 75 0.55 -9.92 3.18
N PRO A 76 -0.20 -10.95 3.63
CA PRO A 76 -0.63 -11.05 5.03
C PRO A 76 0.53 -11.27 6.02
N HIS A 77 1.69 -11.72 5.53
CA HIS A 77 2.90 -11.85 6.32
C HIS A 77 3.55 -10.49 6.47
N TYR A 78 3.63 -10.04 7.71
CA TYR A 78 4.17 -8.75 8.05
C TYR A 78 5.37 -8.91 8.97
N GLU A 79 6.58 -8.95 8.38
CA GLU A 79 7.82 -8.81 9.10
C GLU A 79 8.51 -7.52 8.63
N ARG A 80 8.76 -6.61 9.57
CA ARG A 80 9.35 -5.32 9.31
C ARG A 80 10.64 -5.14 10.09
N LEU A 81 11.69 -4.73 9.39
CA LEU A 81 12.92 -4.26 10.00
C LEU A 81 12.98 -2.72 9.93
N ILE A 82 13.29 -2.07 11.04
CA ILE A 82 13.36 -0.62 11.12
C ILE A 82 14.81 -0.19 10.95
N VAL A 83 15.11 0.50 9.86
CA VAL A 83 16.48 0.90 9.48
C VAL A 83 16.79 2.34 9.87
N MET A 84 15.77 3.21 9.99
CA MET A 84 16.01 4.65 10.11
C MET A 84 15.61 5.23 11.46
N PHE A 85 16.41 6.16 11.90
CA PHE A 85 16.35 6.91 13.15
C PHE A 85 15.26 8.00 13.18
N ALA A 86 14.37 8.08 12.19
CA ALA A 86 13.35 9.11 12.11
C ALA A 86 12.15 8.85 13.03
N GLN A 87 12.01 7.65 13.56
CA GLN A 87 10.96 7.36 14.52
C GLN A 87 11.36 7.88 15.91
N LYS A 88 10.60 8.83 16.41
CA LYS A 88 10.75 9.34 17.77
C LYS A 88 10.32 8.34 18.84
N VAL A 89 9.56 7.34 18.46
CA VAL A 89 9.06 6.28 19.35
C VAL A 89 9.45 4.93 18.76
N LEU A 90 10.22 4.17 19.53
CA LEU A 90 10.49 2.76 19.23
C LEU A 90 9.29 1.93 19.65
N THR A 91 8.74 1.18 18.71
CA THR A 91 7.64 0.23 18.94
C THR A 91 8.16 -1.16 19.36
N GLN A 92 9.46 -1.30 19.55
CA GLN A 92 10.15 -2.51 19.92
C GLN A 92 11.33 -2.18 20.85
N ASN A 93 11.81 -3.16 21.60
CA ASN A 93 12.87 -3.01 22.61
C ASN A 93 14.29 -3.26 22.06
N HIS A 94 14.45 -3.37 20.76
CA HIS A 94 15.74 -3.63 20.10
C HIS A 94 15.83 -2.87 18.77
N TRP A 95 17.05 -2.76 18.26
CA TRP A 95 17.33 -2.19 16.95
C TRP A 95 17.51 -3.29 15.90
N ASP A 96 16.94 -3.09 14.73
CA ASP A 96 17.06 -4.01 13.60
C ASP A 96 18.21 -3.64 12.66
N THR A 97 18.96 -2.59 12.97
CA THR A 97 19.90 -1.97 12.03
C THR A 97 20.91 -2.97 11.49
N ASP A 98 21.56 -3.75 12.34
CA ASP A 98 22.59 -4.71 11.90
C ASP A 98 21.97 -5.78 10.98
N ARG A 99 20.87 -6.41 11.43
CA ARG A 99 20.15 -7.41 10.64
C ARG A 99 19.62 -6.84 9.32
N ALA A 100 19.11 -5.62 9.35
CA ALA A 100 18.60 -4.95 8.17
C ALA A 100 19.72 -4.63 7.17
N MET A 101 20.87 -4.17 7.65
CA MET A 101 22.03 -3.87 6.79
C MET A 101 22.58 -5.10 6.07
N ASP A 102 22.52 -6.28 6.70
CA ASP A 102 22.94 -7.56 6.07
C ASP A 102 21.97 -8.03 4.96
N LEU A 103 20.72 -7.62 5.03
CA LEU A 103 19.64 -8.15 4.18
C LEU A 103 19.16 -7.16 3.13
N LEU A 104 19.38 -5.85 3.32
CA LEU A 104 18.76 -4.84 2.47
C LEU A 104 19.17 -4.95 1.00
N ASN A 105 18.19 -4.74 0.13
CA ASN A 105 18.42 -4.61 -1.29
C ASN A 105 18.86 -3.17 -1.60
N THR A 106 20.06 -3.02 -2.16
CA THR A 106 20.65 -1.72 -2.56
C THR A 106 20.51 -1.42 -4.05
N GLU A 107 19.83 -2.28 -4.80
CA GLU A 107 19.61 -2.04 -6.23
C GLU A 107 18.79 -0.76 -6.46
N PRO A 108 19.12 0.03 -7.49
CA PRO A 108 18.38 1.23 -7.81
C PRO A 108 16.90 0.92 -8.06
N TYR A 109 16.03 1.63 -7.37
CA TYR A 109 14.61 1.50 -7.56
C TYR A 109 14.18 1.98 -8.95
N ARG A 110 13.27 1.23 -9.58
CA ARG A 110 12.63 1.59 -10.84
C ARG A 110 11.13 1.55 -10.67
N LEU A 111 10.45 2.63 -11.09
CA LEU A 111 8.99 2.64 -11.14
C LEU A 111 8.50 1.56 -12.10
N PRO A 112 7.52 0.75 -11.69
CA PRO A 112 6.93 -0.23 -12.58
C PRO A 112 6.18 0.48 -13.72
N LYS A 113 6.15 -0.15 -14.89
CA LYS A 113 5.32 0.31 -15.99
C LYS A 113 4.07 -0.56 -16.03
N PRO A 114 2.87 0.03 -15.96
CA PRO A 114 1.65 -0.72 -16.15
C PRO A 114 1.65 -1.49 -17.47
N GLN A 115 1.17 -2.72 -17.43
CA GLN A 115 0.97 -3.54 -18.60
C GLN A 115 -0.49 -3.41 -19.05
N LEU A 116 -0.72 -2.93 -20.25
CA LEU A 116 -2.05 -2.92 -20.86
C LEU A 116 -2.52 -4.36 -21.06
N LEU A 117 -3.66 -4.72 -20.48
CA LEU A 117 -4.30 -6.03 -20.64
C LEU A 117 -5.42 -5.97 -21.66
N THR A 118 -6.29 -4.95 -21.55
CA THR A 118 -7.44 -4.77 -22.42
C THR A 118 -7.75 -3.29 -22.58
N GLU A 119 -8.02 -2.88 -23.82
CA GLU A 119 -8.54 -1.55 -24.14
C GLU A 119 -9.67 -1.71 -25.15
N GLU A 120 -10.86 -1.29 -24.76
CA GLU A 120 -12.07 -1.29 -25.56
C GLU A 120 -12.81 0.03 -25.36
N ASP A 121 -13.85 0.29 -26.14
CA ASP A 121 -14.64 1.51 -25.98
C ASP A 121 -15.25 1.60 -24.58
N GLY A 122 -14.83 2.62 -23.86
CA GLY A 122 -15.23 2.87 -22.47
C GLY A 122 -14.67 1.90 -21.41
N TYR A 123 -13.70 1.03 -21.76
CA TYR A 123 -13.07 0.09 -20.85
C TYR A 123 -11.55 0.05 -21.00
N LEU A 124 -10.84 0.19 -19.89
CA LEU A 124 -9.39 0.02 -19.83
C LEU A 124 -9.03 -0.85 -18.63
N GLU A 125 -8.19 -1.85 -18.85
CA GLU A 125 -7.63 -2.71 -17.81
C GLU A 125 -6.12 -2.78 -17.96
N GLU A 126 -5.41 -2.44 -16.89
CA GLU A 126 -3.95 -2.45 -16.81
C GLU A 126 -3.52 -3.28 -15.61
N ARG A 127 -2.53 -4.16 -15.79
CA ARG A 127 -1.81 -4.77 -14.68
C ARG A 127 -0.79 -3.79 -14.15
N ILE A 128 -0.96 -3.36 -12.91
CA ILE A 128 -0.09 -2.37 -12.26
C ILE A 128 0.93 -3.00 -11.32
N VAL A 129 0.66 -4.23 -10.84
CA VAL A 129 1.56 -5.02 -9.99
C VAL A 129 1.48 -6.48 -10.41
N ASP A 130 2.64 -7.14 -10.50
CA ASP A 130 2.76 -8.57 -10.79
C ASP A 130 3.85 -9.15 -9.89
N PHE A 131 3.48 -9.52 -8.67
CA PHE A 131 4.32 -10.19 -7.70
C PHE A 131 4.10 -11.71 -7.71
N PRO A 132 5.04 -12.51 -7.21
CA PRO A 132 4.85 -13.95 -7.08
C PRO A 132 3.62 -14.35 -6.24
N ASP A 133 3.24 -13.50 -5.27
CA ASP A 133 2.16 -13.78 -4.33
C ASP A 133 0.81 -13.25 -4.80
N PHE A 134 0.78 -12.12 -5.48
CA PHE A 134 -0.44 -11.51 -5.99
C PHE A 134 -0.20 -10.59 -7.18
N SER A 135 -1.21 -10.41 -8.01
CA SER A 135 -1.28 -9.33 -9.01
C SER A 135 -2.28 -8.26 -8.59
N SER A 136 -2.10 -7.05 -9.12
CA SER A 136 -3.10 -5.99 -8.98
C SER A 136 -3.34 -5.32 -10.32
N GLU A 137 -4.61 -5.11 -10.63
CA GLU A 137 -5.07 -4.43 -11.82
C GLU A 137 -5.75 -3.11 -11.48
N ARG A 138 -5.53 -2.11 -12.32
CA ARG A 138 -6.29 -0.87 -12.38
C ARG A 138 -7.29 -0.95 -13.51
N ILE A 139 -8.56 -0.78 -13.20
CA ILE A 139 -9.65 -0.86 -14.16
C ILE A 139 -10.37 0.48 -14.22
N ARG A 140 -10.57 1.00 -15.44
CA ARG A 140 -11.40 2.17 -15.72
C ARG A 140 -12.62 1.75 -16.50
N LEU A 141 -13.79 2.24 -16.08
CA LEU A 141 -15.05 2.13 -16.80
C LEU A 141 -15.61 3.53 -17.03
N ASP A 142 -15.97 3.84 -18.25
CA ASP A 142 -16.70 5.06 -18.57
C ASP A 142 -18.18 4.93 -18.17
N GLU A 143 -18.96 6.00 -18.28
CA GLU A 143 -20.33 6.05 -17.84
C GLU A 143 -21.17 4.90 -18.44
N ASN A 144 -21.99 4.24 -17.58
CA ASN A 144 -22.89 3.15 -17.94
C ASN A 144 -22.21 1.87 -18.46
N ILE A 145 -20.88 1.82 -18.52
CA ILE A 145 -20.17 0.59 -18.89
C ILE A 145 -20.22 -0.42 -17.74
N SER A 146 -20.42 -1.68 -18.14
CA SER A 146 -20.51 -2.82 -17.23
C SER A 146 -19.60 -3.96 -17.69
N ARG A 147 -18.89 -4.59 -16.77
CA ARG A 147 -18.00 -5.72 -17.04
C ARG A 147 -18.22 -6.87 -16.05
N LYS A 148 -18.15 -8.08 -16.58
CA LYS A 148 -18.22 -9.31 -15.81
C LYS A 148 -16.80 -9.83 -15.58
N PHE A 149 -16.49 -10.18 -14.33
CA PHE A 149 -15.22 -10.74 -13.90
C PHE A 149 -15.43 -12.15 -13.35
N GLN A 150 -14.53 -13.07 -13.70
CA GLN A 150 -14.50 -14.43 -13.15
C GLN A 150 -13.51 -14.47 -11.97
N CYS A 151 -13.86 -15.17 -10.90
CA CYS A 151 -12.96 -15.31 -9.75
C CYS A 151 -12.02 -16.53 -9.87
N GLU A 152 -12.39 -17.53 -10.68
CA GLU A 152 -11.55 -18.71 -10.96
C GLU A 152 -11.02 -19.41 -9.70
N GLY A 153 -11.86 -19.49 -8.66
CA GLY A 153 -11.49 -20.09 -7.38
C GLY A 153 -10.55 -19.24 -6.51
N ARG A 154 -10.29 -17.99 -6.90
CA ARG A 154 -9.45 -17.04 -6.14
C ARG A 154 -10.32 -15.95 -5.50
N TYR A 155 -9.93 -15.46 -4.35
CA TYR A 155 -10.58 -14.28 -3.78
C TYR A 155 -10.10 -13.01 -4.50
N HIS A 156 -10.98 -12.00 -4.54
CA HIS A 156 -10.63 -10.69 -5.07
C HIS A 156 -10.83 -9.63 -3.99
N LEU A 157 -9.84 -8.73 -3.86
CA LEU A 157 -9.98 -7.48 -3.11
C LEU A 157 -10.22 -6.36 -4.10
N ILE A 158 -11.29 -5.60 -3.91
CA ILE A 158 -11.64 -4.48 -4.77
C ILE A 158 -11.74 -3.24 -3.91
N ILE A 159 -11.14 -2.13 -4.38
CA ILE A 159 -11.29 -0.82 -3.78
C ILE A 159 -11.68 0.20 -4.85
N CYS A 160 -12.72 0.97 -4.61
CA CYS A 160 -13.10 2.09 -5.45
C CYS A 160 -12.12 3.26 -5.24
N VAL A 161 -11.51 3.76 -6.31
CA VAL A 161 -10.58 4.90 -6.27
C VAL A 161 -11.26 6.19 -6.68
N LYS A 162 -12.11 6.11 -7.71
CA LYS A 162 -12.81 7.27 -8.27
C LYS A 162 -14.17 6.84 -8.80
N GLY A 163 -15.15 7.73 -8.70
CA GLY A 163 -16.49 7.52 -9.25
C GLY A 163 -17.40 6.72 -8.33
N LYS A 164 -18.35 6.00 -8.88
CA LYS A 164 -19.34 5.22 -8.15
C LYS A 164 -19.44 3.82 -8.75
N LEU A 165 -18.98 2.83 -7.98
CA LEU A 165 -18.92 1.44 -8.38
C LEU A 165 -20.14 0.69 -7.85
N ARG A 166 -20.93 0.10 -8.75
CA ARG A 166 -21.94 -0.88 -8.39
C ARG A 166 -21.42 -2.27 -8.69
N LEU A 167 -21.39 -3.13 -7.66
CA LEU A 167 -21.01 -4.53 -7.76
C LEU A 167 -22.23 -5.41 -7.56
N GLU A 168 -22.40 -6.38 -8.47
CA GLU A 168 -23.46 -7.39 -8.38
C GLU A 168 -22.85 -8.78 -8.42
N SER A 169 -23.15 -9.60 -7.40
CA SER A 169 -22.68 -10.97 -7.30
C SER A 169 -23.53 -11.92 -8.12
N GLN A 170 -23.01 -13.13 -8.36
CA GLN A 170 -23.75 -14.24 -9.01
C GLN A 170 -25.09 -14.59 -8.33
N PHE A 171 -25.26 -14.20 -7.07
CA PHE A 171 -26.48 -14.46 -6.29
C PHE A 171 -27.50 -13.31 -6.35
N GLY A 172 -27.30 -12.34 -7.23
CA GLY A 172 -28.17 -11.16 -7.38
C GLY A 172 -28.05 -10.14 -6.25
N ARG A 173 -27.10 -10.32 -5.32
CA ARG A 173 -26.81 -9.31 -4.29
C ARG A 173 -25.98 -8.21 -4.90
N SER A 174 -26.40 -6.97 -4.66
CA SER A 174 -25.68 -5.80 -5.14
C SER A 174 -25.26 -4.91 -3.98
N LEU A 175 -24.13 -4.21 -4.15
CA LEU A 175 -23.67 -3.16 -3.28
C LEU A 175 -23.07 -2.03 -4.12
N GLU A 176 -23.03 -0.84 -3.57
CA GLU A 176 -22.35 0.30 -4.15
C GLU A 176 -21.12 0.65 -3.30
N LEU A 177 -20.03 1.02 -3.97
CA LEU A 177 -18.80 1.50 -3.35
C LEU A 177 -18.52 2.92 -3.84
N LEU A 178 -18.28 3.81 -2.91
CA LEU A 178 -17.72 5.14 -3.12
C LEU A 178 -16.19 5.11 -3.02
N PRO A 179 -15.50 6.17 -3.41
CA PRO A 179 -14.05 6.24 -3.27
C PRO A 179 -13.58 5.89 -1.85
N GLU A 180 -12.54 5.04 -1.75
CA GLU A 180 -11.94 4.52 -0.53
C GLU A 180 -12.70 3.37 0.15
N GLU A 181 -13.90 3.05 -0.34
CA GLU A 181 -14.60 1.86 0.11
C GLU A 181 -14.10 0.61 -0.63
N ALA A 182 -14.01 -0.49 0.10
CA ALA A 182 -13.49 -1.75 -0.39
C ALA A 182 -14.43 -2.92 -0.10
N VAL A 183 -14.30 -3.98 -0.92
CA VAL A 183 -15.02 -5.23 -0.74
C VAL A 183 -14.09 -6.42 -0.93
N PHE A 184 -14.30 -7.44 -0.12
CA PHE A 184 -13.70 -8.76 -0.26
C PHE A 184 -14.71 -9.70 -0.93
N LEU A 185 -14.31 -10.31 -2.04
CA LEU A 185 -15.06 -11.36 -2.73
C LEU A 185 -14.38 -12.70 -2.46
N ALA A 186 -15.12 -13.59 -1.81
CA ALA A 186 -14.61 -14.91 -1.44
C ALA A 186 -14.30 -15.76 -2.69
N ALA A 187 -13.34 -16.68 -2.58
CA ALA A 187 -12.96 -17.63 -3.63
C ALA A 187 -14.13 -18.52 -4.12
N SER A 188 -15.16 -18.71 -3.30
CA SER A 188 -16.38 -19.42 -3.67
C SER A 188 -17.31 -18.63 -4.61
N THR A 189 -17.02 -17.33 -4.84
CA THR A 189 -17.73 -16.52 -5.83
C THR A 189 -17.24 -16.92 -7.22
N SER A 190 -18.12 -17.43 -8.09
CA SER A 190 -17.72 -17.80 -9.46
C SER A 190 -17.49 -16.56 -10.32
N PHE A 191 -18.41 -15.59 -10.24
CA PHE A 191 -18.30 -14.33 -10.98
C PHE A 191 -19.03 -13.19 -10.27
N TYR A 192 -18.70 -11.99 -10.68
CA TYR A 192 -19.39 -10.76 -10.31
C TYR A 192 -19.41 -9.79 -11.50
N ARG A 193 -20.29 -8.83 -11.44
CA ARG A 193 -20.41 -7.76 -12.42
C ARG A 193 -20.09 -6.43 -11.74
N VAL A 194 -19.29 -5.61 -12.39
CA VAL A 194 -19.04 -4.22 -11.99
C VAL A 194 -19.65 -3.30 -13.02
N THR A 195 -20.38 -2.31 -12.56
CA THR A 195 -21.01 -1.29 -13.40
C THR A 195 -20.61 0.09 -12.86
N ASN A 196 -20.22 0.98 -13.73
CA ASN A 196 -20.10 2.39 -13.38
C ASN A 196 -21.52 2.98 -13.28
N SER A 197 -21.94 3.30 -12.06
CA SER A 197 -23.26 3.90 -11.78
C SER A 197 -23.21 5.42 -11.57
N GLY A 198 -22.07 6.04 -11.83
CA GLY A 198 -21.86 7.50 -11.80
C GLY A 198 -21.87 8.11 -13.19
N ALA A 199 -21.84 9.45 -13.26
CA ALA A 199 -21.82 10.22 -14.51
C ALA A 199 -20.41 10.42 -15.09
N ASP A 200 -19.37 10.24 -14.28
CA ASP A 200 -17.97 10.37 -14.69
C ASP A 200 -17.31 9.00 -14.80
N SER A 201 -16.13 8.95 -15.43
CA SER A 201 -15.35 7.72 -15.45
C SER A 201 -15.02 7.23 -14.06
N MET A 202 -15.21 5.94 -13.82
CA MET A 202 -14.92 5.25 -12.57
C MET A 202 -13.59 4.53 -12.68
N ILE A 203 -12.83 4.52 -11.58
CA ILE A 203 -11.58 3.76 -11.45
C ILE A 203 -11.65 2.93 -10.18
N PHE A 204 -11.30 1.66 -10.30
CA PHE A 204 -11.09 0.78 -9.15
C PHE A 204 -9.83 -0.05 -9.30
N LEU A 205 -9.29 -0.49 -8.17
CA LEU A 205 -8.20 -1.45 -8.13
C LEU A 205 -8.76 -2.82 -7.72
N ARG A 206 -8.18 -3.86 -8.31
CA ARG A 206 -8.47 -5.25 -8.00
C ARG A 206 -7.16 -5.95 -7.68
N ALA A 207 -7.03 -6.55 -6.50
CA ALA A 207 -5.91 -7.42 -6.15
C ALA A 207 -6.39 -8.87 -6.09
N VAL A 208 -5.57 -9.76 -6.68
CA VAL A 208 -5.90 -11.19 -6.83
C VAL A 208 -4.65 -12.01 -6.47
N PRO A 209 -4.75 -13.03 -5.61
CA PRO A 209 -3.63 -13.93 -5.33
C PRO A 209 -3.25 -14.69 -6.60
N VAL A 210 -1.94 -14.91 -6.80
CA VAL A 210 -1.45 -15.63 -7.99
C VAL A 210 -1.81 -17.11 -7.91
N ASN A 211 -1.67 -17.73 -6.74
CA ASN A 211 -2.12 -19.10 -6.48
C ASN A 211 -2.59 -19.22 -5.03
N ALA A 212 -3.80 -19.71 -4.81
CA ALA A 212 -4.20 -20.28 -3.53
C ALA A 212 -3.71 -21.74 -3.52
N HIS A 213 -2.60 -21.99 -2.88
CA HIS A 213 -2.19 -23.36 -2.56
C HIS A 213 -2.87 -23.83 -1.29
#